data_b60e3146e95533e4775f1abf7fbe3429
#
_entry.id   b60e3146e95533e4775f1abf7fbe3429
#
_cell.length_a   1.000
_cell.length_b   1.000
_cell.length_c   1.000
_cell.angle_alpha   90.00
_cell.angle_beta   90.00
_cell.angle_gamma   90.00
#
_symmetry.space_group_name_H-M   'P 1'
#
loop_
_entity.id
_entity.type
_entity.pdbx_description
1 polymer ?
#
loop_
_entity_poly.entity_id
_entity_poly.type
_entity_poly.pdbx_seq_one_letter_code
_entity_poly.pdbx_strand_id
1 'polypeptide(L)'
;ESIPLSSVRLPARQIGHEAAALLDRMMVRSGKRNSKAGPAVPSFLGQRLPGAEIVARKSTDVIYAEDEAVARAVRFIREQEAENPYVDDVARAAGVSRSALQARFHHALGRTVLEEIQRVRVGRAQGLLANSGLPMSVIAERCGFPNSQRFSVLFRQVAGLAPGAYRRQFRDR
;
A
#
# COMPACT_ATOMS: atom_id res chain seq x y z
N GLU A 1 -11.12 2.42 -20.77
CA GLU A 1 -10.75 2.94 -19.44
C GLU A 1 -9.28 2.61 -19.17
N SER A 2 -8.46 3.64 -18.92
CA SER A 2 -7.04 3.45 -18.65
C SER A 2 -6.85 2.95 -17.21
N ILE A 3 -6.14 1.83 -17.05
CA ILE A 3 -5.77 1.32 -15.73
C ILE A 3 -4.70 2.25 -15.13
N PRO A 4 -4.94 2.87 -13.96
CA PRO A 4 -3.95 3.73 -13.34
C PRO A 4 -2.70 2.94 -12.93
N LEU A 5 -1.55 3.35 -13.45
CA LEU A 5 -0.27 2.69 -13.22
C LEU A 5 0.23 2.96 -11.80
N SER A 6 0.76 1.93 -11.15
CA SER A 6 1.51 2.07 -9.91
C SER A 6 2.79 2.84 -10.16
N SER A 7 3.17 3.66 -9.21
CA SER A 7 4.35 4.52 -9.35
C SER A 7 5.15 4.56 -8.04
N VAL A 8 6.43 4.87 -8.19
CA VAL A 8 7.30 5.14 -7.05
C VAL A 8 7.37 6.65 -6.87
N ARG A 9 6.87 7.15 -5.74
CA ARG A 9 6.97 8.58 -5.40
C ARG A 9 8.35 8.82 -4.78
N LEU A 10 9.21 9.49 -5.51
CA LEU A 10 10.50 9.94 -5.00
C LEU A 10 10.31 11.24 -4.22
N PRO A 11 10.93 11.40 -3.04
CA PRO A 11 10.93 12.66 -2.29
C PRO A 11 11.87 13.69 -2.95
N ALA A 12 11.53 14.12 -4.18
CA ALA A 12 12.39 14.93 -5.04
C ALA A 12 12.85 16.25 -4.38
N ARG A 13 11.98 16.89 -3.59
CA ARG A 13 12.34 18.10 -2.83
C ARG A 13 13.42 17.82 -1.78
N GLN A 14 13.30 16.72 -1.06
CA GLN A 14 14.27 16.34 -0.03
C GLN A 14 15.59 15.92 -0.67
N ILE A 15 15.54 15.14 -1.76
CA ILE A 15 16.70 14.77 -2.56
C ILE A 15 17.44 16.02 -3.05
N GLY A 16 16.72 16.99 -3.60
CA GLY A 16 17.27 18.26 -4.06
C GLY A 16 17.90 19.07 -2.93
N HIS A 17 17.26 19.16 -1.78
CA HIS A 17 17.77 19.88 -0.62
C HIS A 17 19.05 19.23 -0.07
N GLU A 18 19.08 17.91 0.08
CA GLU A 18 20.26 17.19 0.57
C GLU A 18 21.41 17.24 -0.43
N ALA A 19 21.12 17.16 -1.73
CA ALA A 19 22.12 17.32 -2.78
C ALA A 19 22.75 18.74 -2.77
N ALA A 20 21.93 19.78 -2.62
CA ALA A 20 22.40 21.16 -2.51
C ALA A 20 23.27 21.37 -1.26
N ALA A 21 22.83 20.86 -0.10
CA ALA A 21 23.58 20.91 1.14
C ALA A 21 24.90 20.13 1.07
N LEU A 22 24.94 19.06 0.29
CA LEU A 22 26.16 18.30 0.03
C LEU A 22 27.14 19.10 -0.84
N LEU A 23 26.64 19.69 -1.92
CA LEU A 23 27.43 20.56 -2.81
C LEU A 23 28.03 21.74 -2.04
N ASP A 24 27.23 22.42 -1.21
CA ASP A 24 27.70 23.52 -0.39
C ASP A 24 28.85 23.09 0.55
N ARG A 25 28.70 21.96 1.23
CA ARG A 25 29.76 21.37 2.06
C ARG A 25 31.04 21.04 1.26
N MET A 26 30.88 20.57 0.02
CA MET A 26 32.03 20.29 -0.86
C MET A 26 32.72 21.56 -1.31
N MET A 27 31.97 22.61 -1.63
CA MET A 27 32.53 23.92 -2.04
C MET A 27 33.29 24.59 -0.89
N VAL A 28 32.71 24.59 0.33
CA VAL A 28 33.39 25.14 1.54
C VAL A 28 34.67 24.38 1.85
N ARG A 29 34.72 23.08 1.67
CA ARG A 29 35.94 22.26 1.85
C ARG A 29 36.96 22.50 0.75
N SER A 30 36.53 22.70 -0.48
CA SER A 30 37.43 23.00 -1.60
C SER A 30 38.12 24.37 -1.45
N GLY A 31 37.43 25.38 -0.92
CA GLY A 31 37.97 26.70 -0.69
C GLY A 31 39.02 26.77 0.44
N LYS A 32 39.15 25.74 1.27
CA LYS A 32 40.14 25.65 2.37
C LYS A 32 41.34 24.75 2.06
N ARG A 33 41.44 24.17 0.88
CA ARG A 33 42.57 23.29 0.48
C ARG A 33 43.63 24.04 -0.29
N ASN A 34 44.75 24.28 0.36
CA ASN A 34 46.00 24.53 -0.30
C ASN A 34 46.40 23.31 -1.14
N SER A 35 46.65 23.55 -2.42
CA SER A 35 46.85 22.56 -3.47
C SER A 35 48.07 21.67 -3.21
N LYS A 36 47.90 20.42 -2.79
CA LYS A 36 48.89 19.33 -3.02
C LYS A 36 48.31 17.91 -2.84
N ALA A 37 47.01 17.73 -2.67
CA ALA A 37 46.42 16.39 -2.64
C ALA A 37 45.44 16.24 -3.80
N GLY A 38 45.62 15.18 -4.62
CA GLY A 38 44.72 14.85 -5.73
C GLY A 38 43.25 14.70 -5.30
N PRO A 39 42.30 14.57 -6.25
CA PRO A 39 40.89 14.56 -5.95
C PRO A 39 40.57 13.36 -5.06
N ALA A 40 40.43 13.60 -3.75
CA ALA A 40 39.92 12.59 -2.85
C ALA A 40 38.46 12.40 -3.21
N VAL A 41 38.12 11.23 -3.74
CA VAL A 41 36.75 10.80 -3.93
C VAL A 41 36.04 10.86 -2.58
N PRO A 42 35.01 11.69 -2.43
CA PRO A 42 34.33 11.81 -1.15
C PRO A 42 33.71 10.48 -0.74
N SER A 43 33.92 10.07 0.51
CA SER A 43 33.42 8.81 1.07
C SER A 43 31.90 8.80 1.36
N PHE A 44 31.10 9.51 0.58
CA PHE A 44 29.62 9.52 0.73
C PHE A 44 28.89 8.64 -0.28
N LEU A 45 29.58 7.70 -0.89
CA LEU A 45 28.94 6.56 -1.56
C LEU A 45 28.20 5.75 -0.51
N GLY A 46 26.95 6.11 -0.21
CA GLY A 46 26.12 5.39 0.74
C GLY A 46 25.17 6.21 1.60
N GLN A 47 24.99 7.50 1.35
CA GLN A 47 23.93 8.23 2.03
C GLN A 47 22.58 7.66 1.56
N ARG A 48 21.95 6.83 2.40
CA ARG A 48 20.62 6.29 2.13
C ARG A 48 19.63 7.42 2.25
N LEU A 49 19.02 7.77 1.13
CA LEU A 49 17.86 8.65 1.12
C LEU A 49 16.67 7.92 1.78
N PRO A 50 15.75 8.65 2.44
CA PRO A 50 14.53 8.06 2.96
C PRO A 50 13.83 7.31 1.84
N GLY A 51 13.31 6.12 2.17
CA GLY A 51 12.76 5.17 1.20
C GLY A 51 11.72 5.82 0.30
N ALA A 52 11.80 5.49 -0.98
CA ALA A 52 10.79 5.87 -1.94
C ALA A 52 9.42 5.29 -1.54
N GLU A 53 8.39 6.10 -1.52
CA GLU A 53 7.03 5.64 -1.24
C GLU A 53 6.49 4.95 -2.50
N ILE A 54 6.16 3.66 -2.37
CA ILE A 54 5.49 2.92 -3.44
C ILE A 54 4.00 3.26 -3.40
N VAL A 55 3.56 4.03 -4.39
CA VAL A 55 2.13 4.29 -4.59
C VAL A 55 1.55 3.13 -5.41
N ALA A 56 1.12 2.08 -4.72
CA ALA A 56 0.43 0.96 -5.34
C ALA A 56 -0.92 1.44 -5.92
N ARG A 57 -1.14 1.18 -7.19
CA ARG A 57 -2.39 1.46 -7.91
C ARG A 57 -2.88 0.18 -8.58
N LYS A 58 -4.02 0.24 -9.25
CA LYS A 58 -4.65 -0.94 -9.90
C LYS A 58 -3.72 -1.76 -10.80
N SER A 59 -2.65 -1.19 -11.34
CA SER A 59 -1.70 -1.94 -12.20
C SER A 59 -0.81 -2.93 -11.46
N THR A 60 -0.49 -2.70 -10.16
CA THR A 60 0.21 -3.70 -9.33
C THR A 60 -0.73 -4.78 -8.79
N ASP A 61 -2.02 -4.55 -8.94
CA ASP A 61 -3.05 -5.46 -8.48
C ASP A 61 -3.49 -6.47 -9.55
N VAL A 62 -2.84 -6.48 -10.71
CA VAL A 62 -3.06 -7.52 -11.72
C VAL A 62 -2.45 -8.81 -11.18
N ILE A 63 -3.28 -9.57 -10.48
CA ILE A 63 -2.96 -10.94 -10.11
C ILE A 63 -3.09 -11.76 -11.40
N TYR A 64 -1.96 -12.14 -11.97
CA TYR A 64 -1.90 -13.20 -12.95
C TYR A 64 -2.18 -14.52 -12.23
N ALA A 65 -3.46 -14.81 -11.99
CA ALA A 65 -3.86 -16.13 -11.56
C ALA A 65 -3.99 -16.97 -12.85
N GLU A 66 -3.19 -18.00 -12.95
CA GLU A 66 -3.33 -19.03 -14.00
C GLU A 66 -4.70 -19.70 -13.95
N ASP A 67 -5.34 -19.65 -12.77
CA ASP A 67 -6.71 -20.16 -12.56
C ASP A 67 -7.74 -19.05 -12.81
N GLU A 68 -8.53 -19.22 -13.86
CA GLU A 68 -9.55 -18.26 -14.27
C GLU A 68 -10.65 -18.04 -13.20
N ALA A 69 -10.98 -19.06 -12.40
CA ALA A 69 -11.95 -18.90 -11.32
C ALA A 69 -11.39 -18.00 -10.20
N VAL A 70 -10.10 -18.12 -9.89
CA VAL A 70 -9.43 -17.23 -8.94
C VAL A 70 -9.37 -15.81 -9.49
N ALA A 71 -9.05 -15.64 -10.77
CA ALA A 71 -9.04 -14.32 -11.41
C ALA A 71 -10.42 -13.64 -11.37
N ARG A 72 -11.50 -14.38 -11.66
CA ARG A 72 -12.89 -13.88 -11.54
C ARG A 72 -13.23 -13.51 -10.10
N ALA A 73 -12.84 -14.35 -9.14
CA ALA A 73 -13.07 -14.10 -7.72
C ALA A 73 -12.42 -12.80 -7.24
N VAL A 74 -11.14 -12.62 -7.56
CA VAL A 74 -10.40 -11.40 -7.16
C VAL A 74 -10.99 -10.16 -7.82
N ARG A 75 -11.35 -10.24 -9.10
CA ARG A 75 -12.01 -9.14 -9.82
C ARG A 75 -13.33 -8.77 -9.13
N PHE A 76 -14.18 -9.74 -8.86
CA PHE A 76 -15.46 -9.54 -8.19
C PHE A 76 -15.30 -8.88 -6.81
N ILE A 77 -14.36 -9.36 -5.97
CA ILE A 77 -14.10 -8.77 -4.64
C ILE A 77 -13.74 -7.28 -4.76
N ARG A 78 -12.97 -6.89 -5.77
CA ARG A 78 -12.54 -5.50 -5.98
C ARG A 78 -13.61 -4.61 -6.57
N GLU A 79 -14.37 -5.12 -7.54
CA GLU A 79 -15.46 -4.38 -8.16
C GLU A 79 -16.61 -4.16 -7.19
N GLN A 80 -16.89 -5.13 -6.31
CA GLN A 80 -17.95 -5.10 -5.32
C GLN A 80 -17.46 -4.69 -3.92
N GLU A 81 -16.32 -4.04 -3.79
CA GLU A 81 -15.79 -3.64 -2.48
C GLU A 81 -16.75 -2.75 -1.67
N ALA A 82 -17.57 -1.95 -2.35
CA ALA A 82 -18.55 -1.07 -1.73
C ALA A 82 -19.72 -1.83 -1.10
N GLU A 83 -20.08 -2.97 -1.65
CA GLU A 83 -21.21 -3.80 -1.22
C GLU A 83 -20.82 -4.83 -0.16
N ASN A 84 -19.53 -4.89 0.17
CA ASN A 84 -18.99 -5.79 1.19
C ASN A 84 -19.34 -7.27 0.96
N PRO A 85 -18.94 -7.88 -0.17
CA PRO A 85 -19.34 -9.21 -0.54
C PRO A 85 -18.94 -10.27 0.50
N TYR A 86 -19.71 -11.35 0.58
CA TYR A 86 -19.39 -12.54 1.37
C TYR A 86 -18.71 -13.61 0.50
N VAL A 87 -18.08 -14.59 1.15
CA VAL A 87 -17.37 -15.70 0.47
C VAL A 87 -18.29 -16.46 -0.52
N ASP A 88 -19.56 -16.60 -0.17
CA ASP A 88 -20.53 -17.32 -1.02
C ASP A 88 -20.90 -16.53 -2.29
N ASP A 89 -20.94 -15.20 -2.21
CA ASP A 89 -21.15 -14.34 -3.38
C ASP A 89 -19.95 -14.41 -4.33
N VAL A 90 -18.74 -14.42 -3.77
CA VAL A 90 -17.50 -14.58 -4.51
C VAL A 90 -17.43 -15.94 -5.21
N ALA A 91 -17.83 -17.02 -4.54
CA ALA A 91 -17.85 -18.36 -5.12
C ALA A 91 -18.86 -18.45 -6.28
N ARG A 92 -20.04 -17.85 -6.11
CA ARG A 92 -21.06 -17.76 -7.16
C ARG A 92 -20.56 -16.98 -8.37
N ALA A 93 -19.92 -15.83 -8.15
CA ALA A 93 -19.36 -15.02 -9.22
C ALA A 93 -18.20 -15.73 -9.94
N ALA A 94 -17.41 -16.53 -9.22
CA ALA A 94 -16.35 -17.33 -9.79
C ALA A 94 -16.85 -18.56 -10.57
N GLY A 95 -18.13 -18.93 -10.41
CA GLY A 95 -18.75 -20.10 -11.07
C GLY A 95 -18.28 -21.45 -10.52
N VAL A 96 -17.87 -21.51 -9.24
CA VAL A 96 -17.39 -22.73 -8.58
C VAL A 96 -17.97 -22.85 -7.18
N SER A 97 -17.93 -24.06 -6.61
CA SER A 97 -18.34 -24.25 -5.22
C SER A 97 -17.39 -23.53 -4.25
N ARG A 98 -17.88 -23.19 -3.06
CA ARG A 98 -17.08 -22.54 -2.00
C ARG A 98 -15.82 -23.33 -1.64
N SER A 99 -15.93 -24.66 -1.52
CA SER A 99 -14.78 -25.51 -1.20
C SER A 99 -13.75 -25.54 -2.33
N ALA A 100 -14.22 -25.64 -3.58
CA ALA A 100 -13.35 -25.60 -4.76
C ALA A 100 -12.63 -24.25 -4.88
N LEU A 101 -13.35 -23.14 -4.67
CA LEU A 101 -12.74 -21.82 -4.68
C LEU A 101 -11.69 -21.68 -3.59
N GLN A 102 -11.97 -22.12 -2.37
CA GLN A 102 -11.04 -22.04 -1.25
C GLN A 102 -9.73 -22.77 -1.54
N ALA A 103 -9.79 -24.01 -2.07
CA ALA A 103 -8.62 -24.80 -2.41
C ALA A 103 -7.79 -24.12 -3.53
N ARG A 104 -8.44 -23.67 -4.60
CA ARG A 104 -7.79 -22.98 -5.72
C ARG A 104 -7.17 -21.66 -5.30
N PHE A 105 -7.89 -20.88 -4.49
CA PHE A 105 -7.43 -19.58 -3.98
C PHE A 105 -6.20 -19.72 -3.10
N HIS A 106 -6.20 -20.73 -2.22
CA HIS A 106 -5.04 -21.03 -1.38
C HIS A 106 -3.84 -21.50 -2.21
N HIS A 107 -4.07 -22.37 -3.20
CA HIS A 107 -3.01 -22.84 -4.09
C HIS A 107 -2.39 -21.69 -4.91
N ALA A 108 -3.24 -20.82 -5.49
CA ALA A 108 -2.77 -19.75 -6.37
C ALA A 108 -2.18 -18.55 -5.62
N LEU A 109 -2.71 -18.20 -4.44
CA LEU A 109 -2.39 -16.95 -3.75
C LEU A 109 -1.82 -17.13 -2.34
N GLY A 110 -1.72 -18.36 -1.83
CA GLY A 110 -1.21 -18.67 -0.49
C GLY A 110 -2.09 -18.12 0.65
N ARG A 111 -3.33 -17.71 0.35
CA ARG A 111 -4.26 -17.13 1.32
C ARG A 111 -5.71 -17.52 1.03
N THR A 112 -6.60 -17.28 1.98
CA THR A 112 -8.02 -17.58 1.85
C THR A 112 -8.78 -16.47 1.14
N VAL A 113 -9.97 -16.80 0.60
CA VAL A 113 -10.90 -15.81 0.02
C VAL A 113 -11.31 -14.76 1.06
N LEU A 114 -11.51 -15.18 2.32
CA LEU A 114 -11.86 -14.27 3.41
C LEU A 114 -10.75 -13.26 3.71
N GLU A 115 -9.51 -13.70 3.72
CA GLU A 115 -8.37 -12.82 3.91
C GLU A 115 -8.25 -11.78 2.79
N GLU A 116 -8.54 -12.17 1.55
CA GLU A 116 -8.55 -11.20 0.45
C GLU A 116 -9.66 -10.17 0.60
N ILE A 117 -10.88 -10.59 0.94
CA ILE A 117 -11.99 -9.67 1.24
C ILE A 117 -11.58 -8.69 2.36
N GLN A 118 -10.96 -9.19 3.43
CA GLN A 118 -10.51 -8.35 4.53
C GLN A 118 -9.42 -7.35 4.10
N ARG A 119 -8.49 -7.76 3.24
CA ARG A 119 -7.46 -6.86 2.68
C ARG A 119 -8.07 -5.73 1.88
N VAL A 120 -9.04 -6.04 1.01
CA VAL A 120 -9.74 -5.03 0.21
C VAL A 120 -10.51 -4.05 1.11
N ARG A 121 -11.24 -4.56 2.11
CA ARG A 121 -11.94 -3.71 3.10
C ARG A 121 -10.99 -2.80 3.88
N VAL A 122 -9.82 -3.31 4.28
CA VAL A 122 -8.80 -2.50 4.96
C VAL A 122 -8.21 -1.45 4.00
N GLY A 123 -7.94 -1.79 2.75
CA GLY A 123 -7.47 -0.83 1.74
C GLY A 123 -8.45 0.33 1.54
N ARG A 124 -9.77 0.03 1.47
CA ARG A 124 -10.82 1.06 1.45
C ARG A 124 -10.82 1.93 2.71
N ALA A 125 -10.67 1.30 3.87
CA ALA A 125 -10.60 2.02 5.15
C ALA A 125 -9.38 2.94 5.22
N GLN A 126 -8.23 2.54 4.68
CA GLN A 126 -7.03 3.38 4.57
C GLN A 126 -7.32 4.65 3.76
N GLY A 127 -8.00 4.52 2.61
CA GLY A 127 -8.43 5.66 1.80
C GLY A 127 -9.36 6.61 2.56
N LEU A 128 -10.34 6.08 3.29
CA LEU A 128 -11.26 6.89 4.11
C LEU A 128 -10.55 7.57 5.28
N LEU A 129 -9.62 6.89 5.94
CA LEU A 129 -8.84 7.45 7.04
C LEU A 129 -7.94 8.60 6.61
N ALA A 130 -7.32 8.49 5.43
CA ALA A 130 -6.43 9.52 4.89
C ALA A 130 -7.19 10.74 4.35
N ASN A 131 -8.37 10.50 3.71
CA ASN A 131 -9.05 11.54 2.95
C ASN A 131 -10.32 12.09 3.62
N SER A 132 -10.69 11.60 4.82
CA SER A 132 -11.91 12.05 5.50
C SER A 132 -11.75 12.21 7.00
N GLY A 133 -12.61 13.07 7.61
CA GLY A 133 -12.74 13.25 9.06
C GLY A 133 -13.76 12.31 9.70
N LEU A 134 -14.24 11.29 8.98
CA LEU A 134 -15.31 10.41 9.46
C LEU A 134 -14.95 9.71 10.78
N PRO A 135 -15.90 9.54 11.72
CA PRO A 135 -15.71 8.74 12.93
C PRO A 135 -15.28 7.30 12.60
N MET A 136 -14.51 6.68 13.50
CA MET A 136 -14.04 5.30 13.31
C MET A 136 -15.19 4.29 13.17
N SER A 137 -16.29 4.50 13.87
CA SER A 137 -17.51 3.67 13.77
C SER A 137 -18.11 3.73 12.38
N VAL A 138 -18.20 4.91 11.80
CA VAL A 138 -18.75 5.12 10.44
C VAL A 138 -17.83 4.49 9.39
N ILE A 139 -16.52 4.60 9.56
CA ILE A 139 -15.57 3.94 8.64
C ILE A 139 -15.68 2.42 8.74
N ALA A 140 -15.75 1.88 9.96
CA ALA A 140 -15.93 0.45 10.18
C ALA A 140 -17.20 -0.06 9.47
N GLU A 141 -18.31 0.61 9.66
CA GLU A 141 -19.60 0.27 9.03
C GLU A 141 -19.51 0.32 7.50
N ARG A 142 -19.01 1.42 6.93
CA ARG A 142 -18.85 1.59 5.48
C ARG A 142 -17.93 0.57 4.83
N CYS A 143 -16.97 0.04 5.59
CA CYS A 143 -16.06 -0.99 5.12
C CYS A 143 -16.53 -2.42 5.46
N GLY A 144 -17.78 -2.60 5.94
CA GLY A 144 -18.37 -3.90 6.20
C GLY A 144 -17.81 -4.63 7.41
N PHE A 145 -17.32 -3.89 8.40
CA PHE A 145 -16.94 -4.47 9.69
C PHE A 145 -18.11 -4.42 10.67
N PRO A 146 -18.33 -5.49 11.44
CA PRO A 146 -19.50 -5.58 12.33
C PRO A 146 -19.45 -4.57 13.50
N ASN A 147 -18.27 -4.14 13.88
CA ASN A 147 -18.04 -3.11 14.91
C ASN A 147 -16.64 -2.54 14.83
N SER A 148 -16.41 -1.42 15.56
CA SER A 148 -15.12 -0.70 15.59
C SER A 148 -13.99 -1.50 16.24
N GLN A 149 -14.30 -2.44 17.14
CA GLN A 149 -13.29 -3.29 17.77
C GLN A 149 -12.72 -4.27 16.74
N ARG A 150 -13.59 -5.00 16.05
CA ARG A 150 -13.20 -5.95 15.00
C ARG A 150 -12.44 -5.24 13.88
N PHE A 151 -12.91 -4.06 13.49
CA PHE A 151 -12.22 -3.19 12.55
C PHE A 151 -10.80 -2.86 13.01
N SER A 152 -10.63 -2.39 14.26
CA SER A 152 -9.31 -1.99 14.77
C SER A 152 -8.32 -3.14 14.82
N VAL A 153 -8.76 -4.34 15.20
CA VAL A 153 -7.92 -5.54 15.25
C VAL A 153 -7.47 -5.94 13.84
N LEU A 154 -8.42 -6.11 12.91
CA LEU A 154 -8.13 -6.52 11.54
C LEU A 154 -7.32 -5.47 10.78
N PHE A 155 -7.65 -4.20 10.96
CA PHE A 155 -6.89 -3.11 10.36
C PHE A 155 -5.43 -3.14 10.81
N ARG A 156 -5.16 -3.31 12.12
CA ARG A 156 -3.80 -3.42 12.64
C ARG A 156 -3.06 -4.65 12.11
N GLN A 157 -3.74 -5.79 11.98
CA GLN A 157 -3.15 -7.01 11.43
C GLN A 157 -2.71 -6.85 9.98
N VAL A 158 -3.51 -6.17 9.16
CA VAL A 158 -3.26 -6.00 7.73
C VAL A 158 -2.36 -4.80 7.43
N ALA A 159 -2.61 -3.66 8.10
CA ALA A 159 -1.90 -2.39 7.85
C ALA A 159 -0.68 -2.16 8.73
N GLY A 160 -0.45 -3.01 9.76
CA GLY A 160 0.66 -2.89 10.70
C GLY A 160 0.47 -1.80 11.76
N LEU A 161 -0.49 -0.89 11.60
CA LEU A 161 -0.76 0.25 12.48
C LEU A 161 -2.23 0.27 12.90
N ALA A 162 -2.51 0.79 14.11
CA ALA A 162 -3.88 1.02 14.52
C ALA A 162 -4.54 2.14 13.66
N PRO A 163 -5.88 2.09 13.39
CA PRO A 163 -6.55 3.05 12.53
C PRO A 163 -6.34 4.51 12.92
N GLY A 164 -6.33 4.81 14.23
CA GLY A 164 -6.08 6.15 14.74
C GLY A 164 -4.65 6.65 14.51
N ALA A 165 -3.66 5.75 14.60
CA ALA A 165 -2.27 6.07 14.29
C ALA A 165 -2.09 6.29 12.79
N TYR A 166 -2.69 5.43 11.97
CA TYR A 166 -2.71 5.56 10.52
C TYR A 166 -3.28 6.92 10.09
N ARG A 167 -4.44 7.33 10.64
CA ARG A 167 -5.05 8.63 10.35
C ARG A 167 -4.11 9.78 10.66
N ARG A 168 -3.49 9.81 11.84
CA ARG A 168 -2.54 10.88 12.20
C ARG A 168 -1.36 10.94 11.22
N GLN A 169 -0.83 9.81 10.84
CA GLN A 169 0.34 9.75 9.96
C GLN A 169 0.06 10.20 8.52
N PHE A 170 -1.14 9.94 7.99
CA PHE A 170 -1.45 10.12 6.57
C PHE A 170 -2.44 11.26 6.28
N ARG A 171 -3.12 11.82 7.29
CA ARG A 171 -4.04 12.96 7.12
C ARG A 171 -3.35 14.32 7.18
N ASP A 172 -2.25 14.43 7.91
CA ASP A 172 -1.50 15.69 8.10
C ASP A 172 -0.45 15.91 6.98
N ARG A 173 -0.59 15.24 5.86
CA ARG A 173 0.21 15.40 4.65
C ARG A 173 -0.65 15.88 3.50
#